data_06bef4b803ed86a99069e2039355ce1a
#
_entry.id   06bef4b803ed86a99069e2039355ce1a
#
_cell.length_a   1.000
_cell.length_b   1.000
_cell.length_c   1.000
_cell.angle_alpha   90.00
_cell.angle_beta   90.00
_cell.angle_gamma   90.00
#
_symmetry.space_group_name_H-M   'P 1'
#
loop_
_entity.id
_entity.type
_entity.pdbx_description
1 polymer ?
#
loop_
_entity_poly.entity_id
_entity_poly.type
_entity_poly.pdbx_seq_one_letter_code
_entity_poly.pdbx_strand_id
1 'polypeptide(L)'
;MSTVCPACGNSVQAGDQFCRVCGRQFPTPATAMPAASVGPPQTSVKAVVSLVCGLLFFVPLSFIAAIVFGHLSLSEIKRSAGRLKGEGMAIAGLVLGYLWIVSIPIILILAAIAIPNLLRARMAANESSAVANVRTIATAEVVYSTQHPAEGYTCSLPAIADAGLISRDLAQGLRSGYRFELSGCAPGPDGTAITVYRIVAYPVTANQTGVRAFCSDESAVIKVDAGGSAERCPESGEALQ
;
A
#
# COMPACT_ATOMS: atom_id res chain seq x y z
N MET A 1 55.34 -59.64 -25.31
CA MET A 1 54.63 -60.13 -26.46
C MET A 1 55.13 -59.34 -27.65
N SER A 2 55.78 -60.05 -28.63
CA SER A 2 56.28 -59.43 -29.86
C SER A 2 55.09 -59.30 -30.83
N THR A 3 54.84 -58.09 -31.29
CA THR A 3 53.86 -57.82 -32.33
C THR A 3 54.51 -57.74 -33.68
N VAL A 4 53.83 -58.20 -34.73
CA VAL A 4 54.37 -58.20 -36.11
C VAL A 4 53.98 -56.92 -36.80
N CYS A 5 54.90 -56.28 -37.53
CA CYS A 5 54.65 -55.07 -38.30
C CYS A 5 53.65 -55.39 -39.44
N PRO A 6 52.47 -54.73 -39.55
CA PRO A 6 51.48 -55.02 -40.57
C PRO A 6 51.92 -54.62 -42.00
N ALA A 7 53.03 -53.91 -42.13
CA ALA A 7 53.53 -53.47 -43.47
C ALA A 7 54.60 -54.34 -44.04
N CYS A 8 55.48 -54.96 -43.23
CA CYS A 8 56.61 -55.75 -43.72
C CYS A 8 56.77 -57.12 -43.02
N GLY A 9 55.89 -57.50 -42.09
CA GLY A 9 55.88 -58.80 -41.45
C GLY A 9 57.00 -59.02 -40.42
N ASN A 10 57.87 -58.07 -40.13
CA ASN A 10 58.97 -58.25 -39.15
C ASN A 10 58.49 -58.01 -37.73
N SER A 11 59.14 -58.74 -36.80
CA SER A 11 58.82 -58.59 -35.36
C SER A 11 59.25 -57.24 -34.82
N VAL A 12 58.33 -56.57 -34.12
CA VAL A 12 58.56 -55.30 -33.43
C VAL A 12 58.32 -55.46 -31.92
N GLN A 13 59.09 -54.71 -31.08
CA GLN A 13 58.88 -54.75 -29.64
C GLN A 13 57.72 -53.89 -29.23
N ALA A 14 57.04 -54.30 -28.21
CA ALA A 14 55.96 -53.52 -27.60
C ALA A 14 56.52 -52.17 -27.08
N GLY A 15 56.07 -51.06 -27.67
CA GLY A 15 56.56 -49.71 -27.33
C GLY A 15 57.39 -49.01 -28.41
N ASP A 16 57.78 -49.74 -29.51
CA ASP A 16 58.45 -49.12 -30.61
C ASP A 16 57.48 -48.14 -31.35
N GLN A 17 57.94 -46.91 -31.58
CA GLN A 17 57.16 -45.90 -32.30
C GLN A 17 57.31 -46.06 -33.83
N PHE A 18 58.36 -46.78 -34.30
CA PHE A 18 58.70 -47.00 -35.71
C PHE A 18 59.12 -48.41 -35.94
N CYS A 19 58.79 -48.99 -37.06
CA CYS A 19 59.38 -50.23 -37.50
C CYS A 19 60.80 -49.99 -38.03
N ARG A 20 61.81 -50.63 -37.41
CA ARG A 20 63.22 -50.45 -37.76
C ARG A 20 63.58 -50.97 -39.15
N VAL A 21 62.74 -51.75 -39.77
CA VAL A 21 62.99 -52.32 -41.08
C VAL A 21 62.32 -51.53 -42.20
N CYS A 22 61.10 -51.09 -42.05
CA CYS A 22 60.40 -50.38 -43.10
C CYS A 22 60.02 -48.91 -42.76
N GLY A 23 60.41 -48.39 -41.58
CA GLY A 23 60.18 -47.00 -41.17
C GLY A 23 58.78 -46.60 -40.88
N ARG A 24 57.77 -47.54 -40.91
CA ARG A 24 56.37 -47.23 -40.67
C ARG A 24 56.16 -46.81 -39.20
N GLN A 25 55.56 -45.65 -39.02
CA GLN A 25 55.14 -45.17 -37.69
C GLN A 25 53.94 -45.95 -37.20
N PHE A 26 54.03 -46.37 -35.94
CA PHE A 26 52.85 -46.90 -35.23
C PHE A 26 52.07 -45.74 -34.59
N PRO A 27 50.73 -45.78 -34.62
CA PRO A 27 49.98 -44.76 -33.87
C PRO A 27 50.32 -44.88 -32.40
N THR A 28 50.99 -43.87 -31.89
CA THR A 28 51.14 -43.74 -30.43
C THR A 28 49.75 -43.74 -29.83
N PRO A 29 49.49 -44.57 -28.79
CA PRO A 29 48.25 -44.47 -28.05
C PRO A 29 48.13 -43.00 -27.61
N ALA A 30 47.13 -42.32 -28.17
CA ALA A 30 46.87 -40.95 -27.78
C ALA A 30 46.73 -40.97 -26.25
N THR A 31 47.68 -40.29 -25.57
CA THR A 31 47.58 -40.15 -24.13
C THR A 31 46.18 -39.58 -23.86
N ALA A 32 45.29 -40.43 -23.41
CA ALA A 32 43.93 -39.96 -23.03
C ALA A 32 44.15 -38.83 -22.03
N MET A 33 43.95 -37.59 -22.48
CA MET A 33 43.88 -36.46 -21.54
C MET A 33 42.92 -36.91 -20.45
N PRO A 34 43.30 -36.81 -19.19
CA PRO A 34 42.38 -37.16 -18.12
C PRO A 34 41.12 -36.37 -18.37
N ALA A 35 40.00 -37.03 -18.62
CA ALA A 35 38.71 -36.38 -18.73
C ALA A 35 38.56 -35.58 -17.46
N ALA A 36 38.58 -34.24 -17.60
CA ALA A 36 38.40 -33.35 -16.49
C ALA A 36 37.16 -33.84 -15.77
N SER A 37 37.29 -34.29 -14.53
CA SER A 37 36.21 -34.75 -13.68
C SER A 37 35.20 -33.61 -13.61
N VAL A 38 34.13 -33.70 -14.41
CA VAL A 38 33.03 -32.73 -14.33
C VAL A 38 32.38 -32.99 -12.97
N GLY A 39 32.70 -32.16 -12.00
CA GLY A 39 32.09 -32.19 -10.70
C GLY A 39 30.55 -32.14 -10.81
N PRO A 40 29.83 -32.52 -9.75
CA PRO A 40 28.36 -32.49 -9.80
C PRO A 40 27.89 -31.10 -10.24
N PRO A 41 26.84 -31.02 -11.09
CA PRO A 41 26.38 -29.75 -11.65
C PRO A 41 25.94 -28.81 -10.52
N GLN A 42 26.55 -27.64 -10.44
CA GLN A 42 26.30 -26.63 -9.41
C GLN A 42 25.16 -25.70 -9.80
N THR A 43 24.38 -25.29 -8.80
CA THR A 43 23.31 -24.29 -9.01
C THR A 43 23.93 -22.90 -9.17
N SER A 44 23.53 -22.15 -10.18
CA SER A 44 23.98 -20.78 -10.36
C SER A 44 23.50 -19.88 -9.22
N VAL A 45 24.43 -19.25 -8.51
CA VAL A 45 24.13 -18.29 -7.42
C VAL A 45 23.28 -17.11 -7.96
N LYS A 46 23.56 -16.67 -9.19
CA LYS A 46 22.80 -15.58 -9.84
C LYS A 46 21.34 -15.96 -10.09
N ALA A 47 21.05 -17.25 -10.39
CA ALA A 47 19.69 -17.74 -10.54
C ALA A 47 18.92 -17.69 -9.20
N VAL A 48 19.58 -18.07 -8.12
CA VAL A 48 18.99 -17.99 -6.77
C VAL A 48 18.75 -16.54 -6.38
N VAL A 49 19.71 -15.65 -6.59
CA VAL A 49 19.57 -14.21 -6.33
C VAL A 49 18.42 -13.60 -7.15
N SER A 50 18.29 -13.94 -8.43
CA SER A 50 17.18 -13.49 -9.27
C SER A 50 15.82 -13.89 -8.70
N LEU A 51 15.67 -15.15 -8.29
CA LEU A 51 14.43 -15.65 -7.69
C LEU A 51 14.13 -14.95 -6.36
N VAL A 52 15.12 -14.83 -5.48
CA VAL A 52 14.97 -14.16 -4.17
C VAL A 52 14.59 -12.69 -4.35
N CYS A 53 15.27 -11.97 -5.25
CA CYS A 53 14.93 -10.58 -5.57
C CYS A 53 13.54 -10.45 -6.18
N GLY A 54 13.09 -11.40 -6.99
CA GLY A 54 11.74 -11.43 -7.54
C GLY A 54 10.64 -11.66 -6.49
N LEU A 55 10.96 -12.39 -5.41
CA LEU A 55 10.05 -12.62 -4.29
C LEU A 55 10.05 -11.46 -3.28
N LEU A 56 11.11 -10.67 -3.20
CA LEU A 56 11.24 -9.52 -2.28
C LEU A 56 10.48 -8.29 -2.81
N PHE A 57 9.16 -8.39 -2.94
CA PHE A 57 8.31 -7.33 -3.47
C PHE A 57 8.22 -6.07 -2.57
N PHE A 58 8.60 -6.16 -1.30
CA PHE A 58 8.63 -5.01 -0.37
C PHE A 58 9.84 -4.10 -0.56
N VAL A 59 10.89 -4.57 -1.25
CA VAL A 59 12.10 -3.77 -1.47
C VAL A 59 11.97 -3.04 -2.81
N PRO A 60 11.88 -1.70 -2.79
CA PRO A 60 11.85 -0.94 -4.03
C PRO A 60 13.08 -1.24 -4.88
N LEU A 61 12.89 -1.39 -6.18
CA LEU A 61 13.94 -1.70 -7.16
C LEU A 61 14.46 -3.16 -7.14
N SER A 62 14.01 -4.04 -6.25
CA SER A 62 14.40 -5.47 -6.25
C SER A 62 14.05 -6.18 -7.56
N PHE A 63 12.96 -5.77 -8.24
CA PHE A 63 12.56 -6.30 -9.53
C PHE A 63 13.59 -6.00 -10.63
N ILE A 64 14.28 -4.86 -10.58
CA ILE A 64 15.36 -4.53 -11.53
C ILE A 64 16.53 -5.52 -11.33
N ALA A 65 16.92 -5.76 -10.09
CA ALA A 65 17.93 -6.75 -9.77
C ALA A 65 17.51 -8.16 -10.21
N ALA A 66 16.25 -8.55 -9.99
CA ALA A 66 15.71 -9.84 -10.45
C ALA A 66 15.86 -10.01 -11.97
N ILE A 67 15.53 -8.99 -12.76
CA ILE A 67 15.64 -9.02 -14.21
C ILE A 67 17.09 -9.08 -14.67
N VAL A 68 17.95 -8.21 -14.13
CA VAL A 68 19.37 -8.17 -14.50
C VAL A 68 20.06 -9.49 -14.17
N PHE A 69 19.93 -9.99 -12.95
CA PHE A 69 20.53 -11.25 -12.55
C PHE A 69 19.89 -12.45 -13.24
N GLY A 70 18.61 -12.40 -13.58
CA GLY A 70 17.92 -13.41 -14.34
C GLY A 70 18.50 -13.57 -15.75
N HIS A 71 18.69 -12.47 -16.49
CA HIS A 71 19.30 -12.50 -17.81
C HIS A 71 20.78 -12.92 -17.77
N LEU A 72 21.54 -12.40 -16.81
CA LEU A 72 22.94 -12.79 -16.62
C LEU A 72 23.07 -14.29 -16.30
N SER A 73 22.20 -14.80 -15.43
CA SER A 73 22.18 -16.22 -15.06
C SER A 73 21.85 -17.12 -16.25
N LEU A 74 20.83 -16.78 -17.04
CA LEU A 74 20.48 -17.58 -18.24
C LEU A 74 21.62 -17.60 -19.27
N SER A 75 22.27 -16.45 -19.46
CA SER A 75 23.44 -16.36 -20.36
C SER A 75 24.59 -17.26 -19.87
N GLU A 76 24.88 -17.25 -18.58
CA GLU A 76 25.95 -18.05 -17.96
C GLU A 76 25.62 -19.55 -17.99
N ILE A 77 24.38 -19.95 -17.67
CA ILE A 77 23.92 -21.32 -17.71
C ILE A 77 24.07 -21.90 -19.14
N LYS A 78 23.62 -21.16 -20.16
CA LYS A 78 23.74 -21.56 -21.56
C LYS A 78 25.19 -21.74 -21.98
N ARG A 79 26.11 -20.90 -21.51
CA ARG A 79 27.55 -20.99 -21.85
C ARG A 79 28.26 -22.10 -21.08
N SER A 80 27.72 -22.59 -20.00
CA SER A 80 28.36 -23.57 -19.10
C SER A 80 28.36 -25.00 -19.64
N ALA A 81 27.69 -25.27 -20.77
CA ALA A 81 27.60 -26.62 -21.37
C ALA A 81 27.14 -27.69 -20.37
N GLY A 82 26.15 -27.40 -19.53
CA GLY A 82 25.56 -28.34 -18.56
C GLY A 82 26.23 -28.40 -17.19
N ARG A 83 27.30 -27.61 -16.95
CA ARG A 83 27.98 -27.53 -15.64
C ARG A 83 27.15 -26.75 -14.60
N LEU A 84 26.36 -25.76 -15.04
CA LEU A 84 25.49 -24.99 -14.15
C LEU A 84 24.04 -25.37 -14.38
N LYS A 85 23.32 -25.53 -13.28
CA LYS A 85 21.87 -25.73 -13.22
C LYS A 85 21.17 -24.52 -12.61
N GLY A 86 19.83 -24.42 -12.80
CA GLY A 86 19.03 -23.35 -12.20
C GLY A 86 18.28 -22.50 -13.24
N GLU A 87 18.15 -22.99 -14.49
CA GLU A 87 17.44 -22.29 -15.56
C GLU A 87 16.00 -21.95 -15.14
N GLY A 88 15.28 -22.89 -14.52
CA GLY A 88 13.91 -22.66 -14.04
C GLY A 88 13.83 -21.55 -12.98
N MET A 89 14.81 -21.45 -12.07
CA MET A 89 14.86 -20.38 -11.05
C MET A 89 15.14 -19.01 -11.70
N ALA A 90 16.01 -18.96 -12.69
CA ALA A 90 16.32 -17.74 -13.43
C ALA A 90 15.10 -17.25 -14.21
N ILE A 91 14.36 -18.16 -14.87
CA ILE A 91 13.13 -17.85 -15.60
C ILE A 91 12.05 -17.40 -14.63
N ALA A 92 11.86 -18.08 -13.51
CA ALA A 92 10.89 -17.68 -12.49
C ALA A 92 11.17 -16.28 -11.94
N GLY A 93 12.43 -15.94 -11.63
CA GLY A 93 12.84 -14.63 -11.20
C GLY A 93 12.58 -13.54 -12.27
N LEU A 94 12.84 -13.85 -13.54
CA LEU A 94 12.52 -12.96 -14.68
C LEU A 94 11.02 -12.72 -14.81
N VAL A 95 10.21 -13.78 -14.79
CA VAL A 95 8.75 -13.67 -14.90
C VAL A 95 8.19 -12.81 -13.77
N LEU A 96 8.64 -13.03 -12.52
CA LEU A 96 8.24 -12.21 -11.39
C LEU A 96 8.70 -10.76 -11.56
N GLY A 97 9.92 -10.52 -12.01
CA GLY A 97 10.44 -9.17 -12.26
C GLY A 97 9.63 -8.41 -13.32
N TYR A 98 9.30 -9.03 -14.45
CA TYR A 98 8.47 -8.41 -15.49
C TYR A 98 7.02 -8.23 -15.04
N LEU A 99 6.46 -9.19 -14.31
CA LEU A 99 5.11 -9.07 -13.75
C LEU A 99 4.99 -7.80 -12.87
N TRP A 100 6.04 -7.50 -12.09
CA TRP A 100 6.12 -6.28 -11.29
C TRP A 100 6.12 -5.01 -12.14
N ILE A 101 6.91 -4.97 -13.21
CA ILE A 101 6.94 -3.80 -14.12
C ILE A 101 5.56 -3.52 -14.70
N VAL A 102 4.82 -4.56 -15.07
CA VAL A 102 3.47 -4.40 -15.63
C VAL A 102 2.44 -4.05 -14.55
N SER A 103 2.57 -4.60 -13.34
CA SER A 103 1.60 -4.37 -12.26
C SER A 103 1.71 -2.96 -11.65
N ILE A 104 2.90 -2.37 -11.58
CA ILE A 104 3.10 -1.03 -11.00
C ILE A 104 2.19 0.03 -11.65
N PRO A 105 2.21 0.25 -12.98
CA PRO A 105 1.35 1.27 -13.59
C PRO A 105 -0.14 0.97 -13.38
N ILE A 106 -0.55 -0.29 -13.38
CA ILE A 106 -1.94 -0.69 -13.12
C ILE A 106 -2.34 -0.28 -11.70
N ILE A 107 -1.50 -0.59 -10.70
CA ILE A 107 -1.75 -0.23 -9.30
C ILE A 107 -1.80 1.28 -9.14
N LEU A 108 -0.90 2.04 -9.79
CA LEU A 108 -0.89 3.50 -9.73
C LEU A 108 -2.15 4.12 -10.34
N ILE A 109 -2.63 3.58 -11.46
CA ILE A 109 -3.89 4.04 -12.07
C ILE A 109 -5.07 3.77 -11.14
N LEU A 110 -5.16 2.56 -10.57
CA LEU A 110 -6.20 2.20 -9.61
C LEU A 110 -6.15 3.09 -8.36
N ALA A 111 -4.95 3.35 -7.83
CA ALA A 111 -4.76 4.23 -6.68
C ALA A 111 -5.16 5.68 -7.00
N ALA A 112 -4.81 6.19 -8.19
CA ALA A 112 -5.19 7.53 -8.63
C ALA A 112 -6.71 7.74 -8.70
N ILE A 113 -7.48 6.69 -8.97
CA ILE A 113 -8.95 6.73 -8.97
C ILE A 113 -9.51 6.49 -7.57
N ALA A 114 -8.93 5.52 -6.84
CA ALA A 114 -9.47 5.08 -5.55
C ALA A 114 -9.25 6.10 -4.42
N ILE A 115 -8.07 6.74 -4.37
CA ILE A 115 -7.73 7.67 -3.28
C ILE A 115 -8.68 8.87 -3.22
N PRO A 116 -8.95 9.63 -4.33
CA PRO A 116 -9.86 10.77 -4.28
C PRO A 116 -11.31 10.33 -4.00
N ASN A 117 -11.73 9.17 -4.49
CA ASN A 117 -13.07 8.66 -4.23
C ASN A 117 -13.25 8.27 -2.75
N LEU A 118 -12.24 7.65 -2.14
CA LEU A 118 -12.24 7.32 -0.72
C LEU A 118 -12.28 8.59 0.15
N LEU A 119 -11.52 9.63 -0.23
CA LEU A 119 -11.52 10.91 0.48
C LEU A 119 -12.91 11.56 0.44
N ARG A 120 -13.54 11.60 -0.73
CA ARG A 120 -14.91 12.14 -0.88
C ARG A 120 -15.93 11.34 -0.05
N ALA A 121 -15.83 10.01 -0.06
CA ALA A 121 -16.70 9.16 0.73
C ALA A 121 -16.53 9.41 2.24
N ARG A 122 -15.29 9.59 2.70
CA ARG A 122 -15.01 9.95 4.10
C ARG A 122 -15.57 11.32 4.46
N MET A 123 -15.38 12.34 3.62
CA MET A 123 -15.96 13.67 3.85
C MET A 123 -17.49 13.60 3.92
N ALA A 124 -18.16 12.91 3.01
CA ALA A 124 -19.60 12.73 3.03
C ALA A 124 -20.10 12.02 4.30
N ALA A 125 -19.37 10.99 4.78
CA ALA A 125 -19.69 10.31 6.02
C ALA A 125 -19.51 11.23 7.25
N ASN A 126 -18.45 12.04 7.29
CA ASN A 126 -18.22 13.02 8.34
C ASN A 126 -19.31 14.09 8.37
N GLU A 127 -19.71 14.62 7.20
CA GLU A 127 -20.81 15.59 7.07
C GLU A 127 -22.14 15.01 7.56
N SER A 128 -22.46 13.78 7.17
CA SER A 128 -23.66 13.10 7.67
C SER A 128 -23.63 12.90 9.18
N SER A 129 -22.46 12.54 9.73
CA SER A 129 -22.26 12.44 11.18
C SER A 129 -22.41 13.82 11.85
N ALA A 130 -21.92 14.90 11.23
CA ALA A 130 -22.03 16.25 11.76
C ALA A 130 -23.51 16.67 11.85
N VAL A 131 -24.30 16.46 10.81
CA VAL A 131 -25.75 16.73 10.82
C VAL A 131 -26.46 15.96 11.93
N ALA A 132 -26.14 14.66 12.09
CA ALA A 132 -26.74 13.83 13.14
C ALA A 132 -26.36 14.36 14.54
N ASN A 133 -25.11 14.79 14.76
CA ASN A 133 -24.67 15.34 16.03
C ASN A 133 -25.30 16.72 16.32
N VAL A 134 -25.45 17.60 15.32
CA VAL A 134 -26.18 18.88 15.49
C VAL A 134 -27.62 18.61 15.93
N ARG A 135 -28.30 17.64 15.29
CA ARG A 135 -29.65 17.23 15.70
C ARG A 135 -29.68 16.67 17.12
N THR A 136 -28.67 15.88 17.49
CA THR A 136 -28.57 15.33 18.85
C THR A 136 -28.40 16.42 19.88
N ILE A 137 -27.54 17.44 19.62
CA ILE A 137 -27.33 18.57 20.51
C ILE A 137 -28.62 19.40 20.61
N ALA A 138 -29.27 19.73 19.48
CA ALA A 138 -30.52 20.48 19.49
C ALA A 138 -31.63 19.79 20.30
N THR A 139 -31.78 18.47 20.15
CA THR A 139 -32.70 17.68 20.94
C THR A 139 -32.35 17.69 22.44
N ALA A 140 -31.05 17.58 22.73
CA ALA A 140 -30.58 17.59 24.12
C ALA A 140 -30.80 18.97 24.78
N GLU A 141 -30.66 20.08 24.08
CA GLU A 141 -30.99 21.41 24.57
C GLU A 141 -32.45 21.56 24.91
N VAL A 142 -33.36 21.05 24.07
CA VAL A 142 -34.80 21.04 24.37
C VAL A 142 -35.11 20.20 25.64
N VAL A 143 -34.50 19.03 25.78
CA VAL A 143 -34.66 18.21 26.96
C VAL A 143 -34.11 18.92 28.23
N TYR A 144 -32.89 19.53 28.10
CA TYR A 144 -32.30 20.27 29.20
C TYR A 144 -33.19 21.42 29.67
N SER A 145 -33.72 22.23 28.77
CA SER A 145 -34.62 23.36 29.11
C SER A 145 -35.92 22.92 29.77
N THR A 146 -36.45 21.73 29.40
CA THR A 146 -37.63 21.16 30.06
C THR A 146 -37.35 20.66 31.48
N GLN A 147 -36.14 20.20 31.75
CA GLN A 147 -35.70 19.74 33.08
C GLN A 147 -35.30 20.91 33.99
N HIS A 148 -34.84 22.04 33.40
CA HIS A 148 -34.36 23.23 34.09
C HIS A 148 -35.10 24.50 33.64
N PRO A 149 -36.40 24.60 33.87
CA PRO A 149 -37.23 25.70 33.32
C PRO A 149 -36.80 27.09 33.83
N ALA A 150 -36.13 27.19 34.96
CA ALA A 150 -35.61 28.42 35.49
C ALA A 150 -34.31 28.94 34.77
N GLU A 151 -33.56 27.99 34.20
CA GLU A 151 -32.29 28.26 33.49
C GLU A 151 -32.52 28.38 31.98
N GLY A 152 -33.47 27.61 31.44
CA GLY A 152 -33.75 27.52 30.01
C GLY A 152 -32.74 26.61 29.27
N TYR A 153 -32.28 27.02 28.10
CA TYR A 153 -31.23 26.32 27.36
C TYR A 153 -29.86 26.49 28.03
N THR A 154 -28.91 25.62 27.70
CA THR A 154 -27.53 25.80 28.19
C THR A 154 -26.59 26.24 27.06
N CYS A 155 -25.54 26.96 27.39
CA CYS A 155 -24.48 27.35 26.46
C CYS A 155 -23.24 26.46 26.56
N SER A 156 -23.40 25.28 27.08
CA SER A 156 -22.27 24.45 27.43
C SER A 156 -22.49 22.99 27.05
N LEU A 157 -21.76 22.52 26.04
CA LEU A 157 -21.75 21.09 25.69
C LEU A 157 -21.39 20.19 26.88
N PRO A 158 -20.41 20.54 27.74
CA PRO A 158 -20.15 19.78 28.96
C PRO A 158 -21.35 19.71 29.89
N ALA A 159 -22.11 20.80 30.10
CA ALA A 159 -23.29 20.78 30.96
C ALA A 159 -24.39 19.82 30.47
N ILE A 160 -24.60 19.76 29.13
CA ILE A 160 -25.52 18.80 28.53
C ILE A 160 -25.04 17.35 28.75
N ALA A 161 -23.73 17.12 28.70
CA ALA A 161 -23.14 15.79 28.94
C ALA A 161 -23.22 15.39 30.43
N ASP A 162 -23.04 16.32 31.36
CA ASP A 162 -23.15 16.07 32.78
C ASP A 162 -24.63 15.74 33.17
N ALA A 163 -25.58 16.32 32.43
CA ALA A 163 -26.98 15.94 32.51
C ALA A 163 -27.30 14.56 31.86
N GLY A 164 -26.30 13.89 31.26
CA GLY A 164 -26.44 12.58 30.62
C GLY A 164 -27.15 12.61 29.27
N LEU A 165 -27.37 13.78 28.66
CA LEU A 165 -28.15 13.94 27.44
C LEU A 165 -27.33 13.77 26.15
N ILE A 166 -26.00 13.98 26.21
CA ILE A 166 -25.05 13.69 25.12
C ILE A 166 -23.85 12.89 25.63
N SER A 167 -23.09 12.28 24.72
CA SER A 167 -21.87 11.56 25.08
C SER A 167 -20.76 12.53 25.48
N ARG A 168 -19.85 12.11 26.38
CA ARG A 168 -18.67 12.89 26.78
C ARG A 168 -17.77 13.22 25.62
N ASP A 169 -17.68 12.36 24.61
CA ASP A 169 -16.88 12.61 23.40
C ASP A 169 -17.44 13.82 22.61
N LEU A 170 -18.78 13.90 22.48
CA LEU A 170 -19.42 15.03 21.81
C LEU A 170 -19.29 16.31 22.62
N ALA A 171 -19.26 16.23 23.94
CA ALA A 171 -19.06 17.35 24.83
C ALA A 171 -17.68 18.01 24.70
N GLN A 172 -16.67 17.29 24.19
CA GLN A 172 -15.35 17.87 23.85
C GLN A 172 -15.41 18.80 22.62
N GLY A 173 -16.54 18.85 21.92
CA GLY A 173 -16.72 19.70 20.76
C GLY A 173 -15.96 19.23 19.52
N LEU A 174 -15.42 18.01 19.52
CA LEU A 174 -14.66 17.48 18.38
C LEU A 174 -15.09 16.04 18.09
N ARG A 175 -15.72 15.80 16.93
CA ARG A 175 -16.15 14.45 16.53
C ARG A 175 -16.21 14.30 15.02
N SER A 176 -15.76 13.16 14.51
CA SER A 176 -15.80 12.83 13.07
C SER A 176 -15.19 13.92 12.18
N GLY A 177 -14.10 14.57 12.62
CA GLY A 177 -13.44 15.63 11.85
C GLY A 177 -14.19 16.96 11.79
N TYR A 178 -15.24 17.13 12.62
CA TYR A 178 -16.01 18.33 12.80
C TYR A 178 -15.82 18.92 14.19
N ARG A 179 -15.81 20.24 14.28
CA ARG A 179 -15.87 20.99 15.54
C ARG A 179 -17.28 21.47 15.76
N PHE A 180 -17.77 21.30 16.97
CA PHE A 180 -19.11 21.68 17.44
C PHE A 180 -18.96 22.79 18.49
N GLU A 181 -19.69 23.87 18.32
CA GLU A 181 -19.70 25.00 19.25
C GLU A 181 -21.13 25.45 19.52
N LEU A 182 -21.41 25.74 20.80
CA LEU A 182 -22.61 26.45 21.23
C LEU A 182 -22.24 27.92 21.43
N SER A 183 -23.06 28.83 20.89
CA SER A 183 -22.80 30.27 20.91
C SER A 183 -24.11 31.05 20.84
N GLY A 184 -24.03 32.36 20.88
CA GLY A 184 -25.17 33.25 20.68
C GLY A 184 -26.30 33.11 21.71
N CYS A 185 -26.00 32.61 22.89
CA CYS A 185 -26.98 32.45 23.94
C CYS A 185 -27.42 33.78 24.51
N ALA A 186 -28.73 33.95 24.53
CA ALA A 186 -29.31 35.17 25.11
C ALA A 186 -30.49 34.81 26.02
N PRO A 187 -30.64 35.56 27.15
CA PRO A 187 -31.82 35.42 28.00
C PRO A 187 -33.06 35.88 27.29
N GLY A 188 -34.22 35.38 27.71
CA GLY A 188 -35.51 35.84 27.28
C GLY A 188 -35.82 37.27 27.80
N PRO A 189 -37.01 37.81 27.46
CA PRO A 189 -37.44 39.15 27.89
C PRO A 189 -37.42 39.36 29.39
N ASP A 190 -37.61 38.28 30.15
CA ASP A 190 -37.65 38.30 31.62
C ASP A 190 -36.25 38.30 32.27
N GLY A 191 -35.19 38.16 31.43
CA GLY A 191 -33.79 38.26 31.87
C GLY A 191 -33.25 37.09 32.70
N THR A 192 -34.05 36.03 32.90
CA THR A 192 -33.70 34.89 33.80
C THR A 192 -33.30 33.62 33.06
N ALA A 193 -34.11 33.14 32.17
CA ALA A 193 -33.86 31.88 31.41
C ALA A 193 -33.25 32.18 30.04
N ILE A 194 -32.33 31.36 29.62
CA ILE A 194 -31.77 31.42 28.28
C ILE A 194 -32.80 30.85 27.29
N THR A 195 -33.27 31.67 26.36
CA THR A 195 -34.29 31.31 25.38
C THR A 195 -33.77 31.20 23.93
N VAL A 196 -32.57 31.68 23.69
CA VAL A 196 -31.93 31.66 22.37
C VAL A 196 -30.58 30.96 22.48
N TYR A 197 -30.27 30.09 21.56
CA TYR A 197 -28.94 29.48 21.42
C TYR A 197 -28.64 29.23 19.94
N ARG A 198 -27.40 28.98 19.65
CA ARG A 198 -26.94 28.62 18.31
C ARG A 198 -25.92 27.51 18.37
N ILE A 199 -26.12 26.47 17.56
CA ILE A 199 -25.19 25.38 17.35
C ILE A 199 -24.51 25.60 16.02
N VAL A 200 -23.20 25.48 15.98
CA VAL A 200 -22.43 25.50 14.73
C VAL A 200 -21.52 24.29 14.69
N ALA A 201 -21.49 23.57 13.55
CA ALA A 201 -20.60 22.48 13.26
C ALA A 201 -19.83 22.79 11.96
N TYR A 202 -18.51 22.82 12.03
CA TYR A 202 -17.66 23.12 10.89
C TYR A 202 -16.47 22.17 10.80
N PRO A 203 -15.94 21.90 9.58
CA PRO A 203 -14.85 20.95 9.40
C PRO A 203 -13.56 21.48 10.03
N VAL A 204 -12.83 20.61 10.76
CA VAL A 204 -11.52 20.97 11.36
C VAL A 204 -10.50 21.34 10.28
N THR A 205 -10.55 20.62 9.15
CA THR A 205 -9.70 20.89 7.99
C THR A 205 -10.57 20.91 6.75
N ALA A 206 -10.77 22.08 6.16
CA ALA A 206 -11.56 22.25 4.96
C ALA A 206 -11.02 21.37 3.81
N ASN A 207 -11.92 20.75 3.03
CA ASN A 207 -11.62 19.85 1.92
C ASN A 207 -10.87 18.56 2.30
N GLN A 208 -10.71 18.27 3.59
CA GLN A 208 -10.15 16.99 4.07
C GLN A 208 -11.11 16.26 4.99
N THR A 209 -11.63 16.94 6.01
CA THR A 209 -12.60 16.34 6.95
C THR A 209 -14.05 16.59 6.54
N GLY A 210 -14.30 17.63 5.76
CA GLY A 210 -15.58 18.03 5.19
C GLY A 210 -15.43 19.30 4.37
N VAL A 211 -16.51 19.72 3.72
CA VAL A 211 -16.59 20.95 2.92
C VAL A 211 -17.59 21.93 3.54
N ARG A 212 -18.75 21.44 3.97
CA ARG A 212 -19.89 22.23 4.41
C ARG A 212 -19.85 22.47 5.92
N ALA A 213 -20.35 23.62 6.36
CA ALA A 213 -20.72 23.85 7.75
C ALA A 213 -22.22 23.66 7.97
N PHE A 214 -22.60 23.23 9.15
CA PHE A 214 -23.97 23.01 9.57
C PHE A 214 -24.27 23.83 10.81
N CYS A 215 -25.45 24.39 10.89
CA CYS A 215 -25.88 25.12 12.06
C CYS A 215 -27.35 24.91 12.36
N SER A 216 -27.74 25.15 13.59
CA SER A 216 -29.12 25.12 14.05
C SER A 216 -29.28 26.13 15.18
N ASP A 217 -30.50 26.47 15.45
CA ASP A 217 -30.93 27.37 16.52
C ASP A 217 -32.12 26.76 17.29
N GLU A 218 -32.78 27.55 18.13
CA GLU A 218 -33.96 27.16 18.92
C GLU A 218 -35.14 26.67 18.05
N SER A 219 -35.15 26.98 16.75
CA SER A 219 -36.14 26.44 15.81
C SER A 219 -35.93 24.99 15.45
N ALA A 220 -34.77 24.42 15.82
CA ALA A 220 -34.30 23.07 15.48
C ALA A 220 -34.18 22.82 13.95
N VAL A 221 -34.28 23.86 13.12
CA VAL A 221 -34.04 23.77 11.68
C VAL A 221 -32.54 23.74 11.42
N ILE A 222 -32.07 22.71 10.73
CA ILE A 222 -30.67 22.59 10.36
C ILE A 222 -30.45 23.36 9.07
N LYS A 223 -29.54 24.30 9.09
CA LYS A 223 -29.07 25.06 7.93
C LYS A 223 -27.68 24.60 7.53
N VAL A 224 -27.33 24.84 6.27
CA VAL A 224 -26.04 24.46 5.67
C VAL A 224 -25.38 25.67 4.99
N ASP A 225 -24.10 25.90 5.26
CA ASP A 225 -23.24 26.75 4.47
C ASP A 225 -22.31 25.92 3.59
N ALA A 226 -22.46 26.05 2.29
CA ALA A 226 -21.68 25.29 1.30
C ALA A 226 -20.17 25.59 1.35
N GLY A 227 -19.79 26.75 1.86
CA GLY A 227 -18.40 27.17 1.97
C GLY A 227 -17.69 26.75 3.26
N GLY A 228 -18.40 26.09 4.19
CA GLY A 228 -17.83 25.59 5.44
C GLY A 228 -17.55 26.67 6.48
N SER A 229 -18.16 27.87 6.38
CA SER A 229 -17.95 28.95 7.32
C SER A 229 -18.88 28.83 8.52
N ALA A 230 -18.29 28.76 9.70
CA ALA A 230 -19.01 28.78 10.98
C ALA A 230 -19.81 30.08 11.18
N GLU A 231 -19.26 31.20 10.75
CA GLU A 231 -19.86 32.52 10.92
C GLU A 231 -21.05 32.76 10.00
N ARG A 232 -20.94 32.35 8.74
CA ARG A 232 -21.98 32.56 7.74
C ARG A 232 -23.17 31.63 7.86
N CYS A 233 -22.96 30.41 8.37
CA CYS A 233 -24.01 29.40 8.41
C CYS A 233 -25.27 29.88 9.16
N PRO A 234 -25.20 30.54 10.33
CA PRO A 234 -26.38 31.02 11.04
C PRO A 234 -27.09 32.15 10.31
N GLU A 235 -26.37 33.00 9.58
CA GLU A 235 -26.90 34.22 8.96
C GLU A 235 -27.50 33.97 7.57
N SER A 236 -26.83 33.17 6.76
CA SER A 236 -27.16 32.99 5.34
C SER A 236 -27.24 31.52 4.91
N GLY A 237 -27.16 30.57 5.85
CA GLY A 237 -27.30 29.13 5.55
C GLY A 237 -28.67 28.78 4.99
N GLU A 238 -28.68 27.86 4.01
CA GLU A 238 -29.92 27.33 3.45
C GLU A 238 -30.45 26.19 4.33
N ALA A 239 -31.77 26.07 4.48
CA ALA A 239 -32.36 24.97 5.24
C ALA A 239 -32.05 23.64 4.57
N LEU A 240 -31.56 22.68 5.34
CA LEU A 240 -31.29 21.32 4.88
C LEU A 240 -32.64 20.61 4.68
N GLN A 241 -32.92 20.23 3.45
CA GLN A 241 -34.13 19.47 3.09
C GLN A 241 -33.96 17.97 3.32
#